data_33736bda85981a2a061afa66ea57ddb0
#
_entry.id   33736bda85981a2a061afa66ea57ddb0
#
_cell.length_a   1.000
_cell.length_b   1.000
_cell.length_c   1.000
_cell.angle_alpha   90.00
_cell.angle_beta   90.00
_cell.angle_gamma   90.00
#
_symmetry.space_group_name_H-M   'P 1'
#
loop_
_entity.id
_entity.type
_entity.pdbx_description
1 polymer ?
#
loop_
_entity_poly.entity_id
_entity_poly.type
_entity_poly.pdbx_seq_one_letter_code
_entity_poly.pdbx_strand_id
1 'polypeptide(L)'
;MGEHVARNAPAKKKGSSIFWNIVGVVGELLITFAFVIGLFSVWQLYWTTYQVSGQVSQTIASYEDSHQPAKRTQGEIRTDDPPAFDREVGDGEVYGLVHVPTWDWMKIPLAEGTTSYVLDQGWAGHYDMTTQPGGVGNFS
;
A
#
# COMPACT_ATOMS: atom_id res chain seq x y z
N MET A 1 45.26 61.30 49.22
CA MET A 1 44.36 61.71 48.10
C MET A 1 44.28 60.52 47.17
N GLY A 2 43.31 59.63 47.39
CA GLY A 2 43.12 58.39 46.64
C GLY A 2 41.70 58.38 46.11
N GLU A 3 41.61 58.55 44.82
CA GLU A 3 40.34 58.63 44.05
C GLU A 3 39.83 57.20 43.78
N HIS A 4 38.72 56.82 44.41
CA HIS A 4 38.02 55.58 44.15
C HIS A 4 37.23 55.73 42.85
N VAL A 5 37.72 55.18 41.76
CA VAL A 5 36.98 55.00 40.54
C VAL A 5 35.94 53.86 40.70
N ALA A 6 34.68 54.22 40.85
CA ALA A 6 33.59 53.26 40.87
C ALA A 6 33.40 52.64 39.43
N ARG A 7 33.74 51.38 39.34
CA ARG A 7 33.49 50.59 38.12
C ARG A 7 31.96 50.26 37.99
N ASN A 8 31.27 50.98 37.14
CA ASN A 8 29.91 50.63 36.76
C ASN A 8 29.88 49.29 35.99
N ALA A 9 29.38 48.26 36.64
CA ALA A 9 29.12 46.99 36.00
C ALA A 9 27.86 47.10 35.09
N PRO A 10 27.88 46.65 33.82
CA PRO A 10 26.72 46.71 32.94
C PRO A 10 25.60 45.81 33.46
N ALA A 11 24.40 46.37 33.61
CA ALA A 11 23.21 45.63 33.98
C ALA A 11 22.87 44.58 32.90
N LYS A 12 22.93 43.29 33.25
CA LYS A 12 22.52 42.20 32.38
C LYS A 12 21.04 42.35 32.06
N LYS A 13 20.69 42.54 30.76
CA LYS A 13 19.32 42.58 30.24
C LYS A 13 18.66 41.21 30.42
N LYS A 14 17.85 41.04 31.46
CA LYS A 14 17.10 39.81 31.79
C LYS A 14 16.08 39.39 30.75
N GLY A 15 15.64 40.28 29.81
CA GLY A 15 14.63 40.00 28.81
C GLY A 15 15.12 39.08 27.67
N SER A 16 16.41 39.04 27.37
CA SER A 16 16.99 38.27 26.29
C SER A 16 17.02 36.75 26.59
N SER A 17 17.17 36.37 27.86
CA SER A 17 17.29 34.94 28.24
C SER A 17 15.96 34.20 28.18
N ILE A 18 14.84 34.85 28.48
CA ILE A 18 13.51 34.24 28.46
C ILE A 18 13.09 33.97 27.03
N PHE A 19 13.32 34.90 26.12
CA PHE A 19 13.05 34.73 24.70
C PHE A 19 13.81 33.53 24.10
N TRP A 20 15.10 33.44 24.37
CA TRP A 20 15.92 32.31 23.91
C TRP A 20 15.52 30.97 24.52
N ASN A 21 15.08 30.96 25.77
CA ASN A 21 14.54 29.74 26.38
C ASN A 21 13.22 29.28 25.71
N ILE A 22 12.32 30.23 25.41
CA ILE A 22 11.06 29.90 24.69
C ILE A 22 11.36 29.36 23.30
N VAL A 23 12.27 30.01 22.54
CA VAL A 23 12.71 29.53 21.23
C VAL A 23 13.32 28.13 21.31
N GLY A 24 14.11 27.86 22.34
CA GLY A 24 14.68 26.53 22.58
C GLY A 24 13.61 25.48 22.81
N VAL A 25 12.66 25.73 23.71
CA VAL A 25 11.56 24.80 24.01
C VAL A 25 10.67 24.55 22.76
N VAL A 26 10.35 25.60 22.01
CA VAL A 26 9.58 25.46 20.76
C VAL A 26 10.36 24.64 19.72
N GLY A 27 11.67 24.88 19.59
CA GLY A 27 12.52 24.10 18.68
C GLY A 27 12.57 22.63 19.06
N GLU A 28 12.70 22.31 20.35
CA GLU A 28 12.70 20.94 20.85
C GLU A 28 11.35 20.24 20.61
N LEU A 29 10.24 20.93 20.83
CA LEU A 29 8.90 20.43 20.54
C LEU A 29 8.71 20.15 19.05
N LEU A 30 9.18 21.02 18.17
CA LEU A 30 9.09 20.83 16.73
C LEU A 30 9.91 19.63 16.26
N ILE A 31 11.12 19.44 16.80
CA ILE A 31 11.96 18.29 16.48
C ILE A 31 11.29 16.99 16.95
N THR A 32 10.77 16.98 18.17
CA THR A 32 10.06 15.81 18.72
C THR A 32 8.82 15.48 17.86
N PHE A 33 8.05 16.49 17.48
CA PHE A 33 6.87 16.34 16.66
C PHE A 33 7.21 15.81 15.25
N ALA A 34 8.27 16.33 14.63
CA ALA A 34 8.76 15.85 13.35
C ALA A 34 9.20 14.37 13.43
N PHE A 35 9.85 13.97 14.52
CA PHE A 35 10.25 12.58 14.74
C PHE A 35 9.04 11.66 14.90
N VAL A 36 8.02 12.07 15.66
CA VAL A 36 6.78 11.31 15.84
C VAL A 36 6.04 11.14 14.50
N ILE A 37 5.93 12.20 13.70
CA ILE A 37 5.32 12.13 12.35
C ILE A 37 6.10 11.17 11.46
N GLY A 38 7.42 11.22 11.49
CA GLY A 38 8.27 10.32 10.72
C GLY A 38 8.03 8.86 11.08
N LEU A 39 8.02 8.52 12.36
CA LEU A 39 7.72 7.17 12.85
C LEU A 39 6.30 6.72 12.50
N PHE A 40 5.33 7.62 12.63
CA PHE A 40 3.95 7.34 12.25
C PHE A 40 3.81 7.04 10.75
N SER A 41 4.50 7.80 9.91
CA SER A 41 4.50 7.58 8.45
C SER A 41 5.09 6.21 8.08
N VAL A 42 6.20 5.84 8.69
CA VAL A 42 6.81 4.52 8.50
C VAL A 42 5.85 3.41 8.96
N TRP A 43 5.26 3.57 10.15
CA TRP A 43 4.30 2.61 10.68
C TRP A 43 3.07 2.45 9.77
N GLN A 44 2.52 3.56 9.27
CA GLN A 44 1.35 3.55 8.39
C GLN A 44 1.63 2.81 7.07
N LEU A 45 2.80 3.02 6.44
CA LEU A 45 3.21 2.30 5.25
C LEU A 45 3.31 0.79 5.50
N TYR A 46 3.95 0.40 6.59
CA TYR A 46 4.10 -1.01 6.97
C TYR A 46 2.75 -1.68 7.25
N TRP A 47 1.90 -1.01 8.00
CA TRP A 47 0.60 -1.55 8.39
C TRP A 47 -0.32 -1.77 7.18
N THR A 48 -0.41 -0.79 6.28
CA THR A 48 -1.23 -0.89 5.07
C THR A 48 -0.77 -2.03 4.17
N THR A 49 0.54 -2.16 3.93
CA THR A 49 1.10 -3.25 3.13
C THR A 49 0.80 -4.62 3.74
N TYR A 50 0.92 -4.75 5.06
CA TYR A 50 0.66 -6.01 5.75
C TYR A 50 -0.81 -6.44 5.65
N GLN A 51 -1.76 -5.51 5.81
CA GLN A 51 -3.19 -5.80 5.72
C GLN A 51 -3.59 -6.27 4.32
N VAL A 52 -3.21 -5.55 3.27
CA VAL A 52 -3.52 -5.91 1.88
C VAL A 52 -2.93 -7.27 1.51
N SER A 53 -1.67 -7.51 1.86
CA SER A 53 -1.01 -8.80 1.60
C SER A 53 -1.71 -9.98 2.30
N GLY A 54 -2.21 -9.76 3.52
CA GLY A 54 -2.95 -10.75 4.27
C GLY A 54 -4.29 -11.11 3.60
N GLN A 55 -5.03 -10.12 3.14
CA GLN A 55 -6.31 -10.32 2.45
C GLN A 55 -6.13 -11.03 1.11
N VAL A 56 -5.16 -10.59 0.30
CA VAL A 56 -4.82 -11.25 -0.98
C VAL A 56 -4.47 -12.72 -0.76
N SER A 57 -3.63 -13.04 0.23
CA SER A 57 -3.23 -14.42 0.53
C SER A 57 -4.42 -15.28 0.97
N GLN A 58 -5.33 -14.76 1.78
CA GLN A 58 -6.54 -15.47 2.19
C GLN A 58 -7.47 -15.73 1.01
N THR A 59 -7.67 -14.75 0.14
CA THR A 59 -8.49 -14.89 -1.06
C THR A 59 -7.91 -15.93 -2.02
N ILE A 60 -6.59 -15.93 -2.24
CA ILE A 60 -5.91 -16.95 -3.04
C ILE A 60 -6.12 -18.34 -2.44
N ALA A 61 -5.90 -18.50 -1.13
CA ALA A 61 -6.06 -19.78 -0.46
C ALA A 61 -7.49 -20.31 -0.54
N SER A 62 -8.50 -19.46 -0.33
CA SER A 62 -9.91 -19.84 -0.43
C SER A 62 -10.32 -20.21 -1.86
N TYR A 63 -9.77 -19.50 -2.86
CA TYR A 63 -10.00 -19.82 -4.25
C TYR A 63 -9.36 -21.16 -4.65
N GLU A 64 -8.11 -21.40 -4.25
CA GLU A 64 -7.39 -22.66 -4.52
C GLU A 64 -8.01 -23.87 -3.80
N ASP A 65 -8.57 -23.68 -2.60
CA ASP A 65 -9.26 -24.73 -1.87
C ASP A 65 -10.58 -25.13 -2.56
N SER A 66 -11.32 -24.13 -3.06
CA SER A 66 -12.58 -24.36 -3.77
C SER A 66 -12.38 -24.86 -5.22
N HIS A 67 -11.25 -24.52 -5.83
CA HIS A 67 -10.92 -24.89 -7.21
C HIS A 67 -9.60 -25.65 -7.22
N GLN A 68 -9.66 -26.97 -6.99
CA GLN A 68 -8.46 -27.80 -7.04
C GLN A 68 -7.76 -27.62 -8.39
N PRO A 69 -6.47 -27.25 -8.42
CA PRO A 69 -5.76 -27.08 -9.66
C PRO A 69 -5.77 -28.39 -10.43
N ALA A 70 -6.29 -28.34 -11.65
CA ALA A 70 -6.23 -29.48 -12.56
C ALA A 70 -4.77 -29.95 -12.62
N LYS A 71 -4.54 -31.28 -12.49
CA LYS A 71 -3.20 -31.85 -12.64
C LYS A 71 -2.61 -31.30 -13.92
N ARG A 72 -1.47 -30.63 -13.84
CA ARG A 72 -0.72 -30.16 -15.00
C ARG A 72 -0.28 -31.38 -15.80
N THR A 73 -1.08 -31.81 -16.73
CA THR A 73 -0.67 -32.66 -17.81
C THR A 73 0.04 -31.77 -18.82
N GLN A 74 1.18 -32.22 -19.33
CA GLN A 74 1.85 -31.54 -20.44
C GLN A 74 0.81 -31.40 -21.55
N GLY A 75 0.38 -30.17 -21.84
CA GLY A 75 -0.69 -29.91 -22.79
C GLY A 75 -0.27 -30.33 -24.19
N GLU A 76 -1.11 -31.04 -24.90
CA GLU A 76 -0.97 -31.18 -26.33
C GLU A 76 -1.07 -29.79 -26.99
N ILE A 77 -0.37 -29.60 -28.11
CA ILE A 77 -0.49 -28.39 -28.91
C ILE A 77 -1.95 -28.27 -29.33
N ARG A 78 -2.65 -27.31 -28.77
CA ARG A 78 -4.05 -27.04 -29.10
C ARG A 78 -4.10 -26.41 -30.49
N THR A 79 -4.86 -27.01 -31.40
CA THR A 79 -5.12 -26.50 -32.74
C THR A 79 -6.48 -25.81 -32.85
N ASP A 80 -7.33 -26.00 -31.84
CA ASP A 80 -8.66 -25.41 -31.74
C ASP A 80 -8.65 -24.16 -30.87
N ASP A 81 -9.61 -23.26 -31.06
CA ASP A 81 -9.80 -22.10 -30.22
C ASP A 81 -10.02 -22.52 -28.75
N PRO A 82 -9.47 -21.81 -27.78
CA PRO A 82 -9.72 -22.10 -26.38
C PRO A 82 -11.22 -21.95 -26.09
N PRO A 83 -11.78 -22.77 -25.17
CA PRO A 83 -13.16 -22.58 -24.77
C PRO A 83 -13.32 -21.19 -24.15
N ALA A 84 -14.28 -20.42 -24.64
CA ALA A 84 -14.62 -19.15 -24.05
C ALA A 84 -15.19 -19.35 -22.64
N PHE A 85 -14.88 -18.43 -21.75
CA PHE A 85 -15.52 -18.39 -20.44
C PHE A 85 -16.96 -17.87 -20.63
N ASP A 86 -17.96 -18.71 -20.33
CA ASP A 86 -19.38 -18.46 -20.60
C ASP A 86 -20.24 -18.29 -19.34
N ARG A 87 -19.59 -18.32 -18.15
CA ARG A 87 -20.29 -18.13 -16.88
C ARG A 87 -20.51 -16.64 -16.62
N GLU A 88 -21.74 -16.28 -16.24
CA GLU A 88 -22.00 -14.95 -15.69
C GLU A 88 -21.32 -14.81 -14.32
N VAL A 89 -20.57 -13.75 -14.15
CA VAL A 89 -19.83 -13.42 -12.91
C VAL A 89 -20.40 -12.14 -12.34
N GLY A 90 -20.70 -12.16 -11.05
CA GLY A 90 -21.20 -10.98 -10.35
C GLY A 90 -20.09 -9.95 -10.08
N ASP A 91 -20.46 -8.67 -10.00
CA ASP A 91 -19.53 -7.60 -9.63
C ASP A 91 -18.84 -7.90 -8.29
N GLY A 92 -17.50 -7.81 -8.26
CA GLY A 92 -16.68 -8.14 -7.11
C GLY A 92 -16.48 -9.64 -6.85
N GLU A 93 -17.02 -10.53 -7.69
CA GLU A 93 -16.79 -11.97 -7.56
C GLU A 93 -15.42 -12.36 -8.09
N VAL A 94 -14.63 -13.09 -7.29
CA VAL A 94 -13.33 -13.62 -7.71
C VAL A 94 -13.54 -14.91 -8.48
N TYR A 95 -13.16 -14.91 -9.75
CA TYR A 95 -13.37 -16.05 -10.65
C TYR A 95 -12.09 -16.62 -11.27
N GLY A 96 -10.93 -16.03 -10.95
CA GLY A 96 -9.65 -16.48 -11.46
C GLY A 96 -8.45 -16.01 -10.67
N LEU A 97 -7.29 -16.47 -11.08
CA LEU A 97 -6.00 -16.01 -10.55
C LEU A 97 -5.09 -15.63 -11.73
N VAL A 98 -4.59 -14.41 -11.71
CA VAL A 98 -3.53 -13.96 -12.64
C VAL A 98 -2.20 -14.43 -12.11
N HIS A 99 -1.45 -15.18 -12.92
CA HIS A 99 -0.12 -15.64 -12.60
C HIS A 99 0.91 -14.85 -13.41
N VAL A 100 1.87 -14.22 -12.73
CA VAL A 100 2.95 -13.45 -13.36
C VAL A 100 4.28 -14.16 -13.10
N PRO A 101 4.74 -15.05 -13.99
CA PRO A 101 5.94 -15.86 -13.77
C PRO A 101 7.21 -15.04 -13.62
N THR A 102 7.30 -13.89 -14.32
CA THR A 102 8.46 -12.98 -14.27
C THR A 102 8.59 -12.24 -12.94
N TRP A 103 7.54 -12.22 -12.11
CA TRP A 103 7.51 -11.60 -10.80
C TRP A 103 7.46 -12.64 -9.68
N ASP A 104 8.38 -13.58 -9.71
CA ASP A 104 8.50 -14.66 -8.73
C ASP A 104 7.19 -15.46 -8.53
N TRP A 105 6.50 -15.76 -9.66
CA TRP A 105 5.22 -16.48 -9.65
C TRP A 105 4.12 -15.77 -8.82
N MET A 106 4.17 -14.45 -8.80
CA MET A 106 3.12 -13.67 -8.12
C MET A 106 1.74 -14.10 -8.61
N LYS A 107 0.84 -14.33 -7.66
CA LYS A 107 -0.56 -14.62 -7.91
C LYS A 107 -1.40 -13.43 -7.46
N ILE A 108 -2.32 -13.01 -8.32
CA ILE A 108 -3.24 -11.92 -8.05
C ILE A 108 -4.65 -12.43 -8.28
N PRO A 109 -5.59 -12.30 -7.31
CA PRO A 109 -6.99 -12.63 -7.55
C PRO A 109 -7.57 -11.79 -8.68
N LEU A 110 -8.31 -12.43 -9.58
CA LEU A 110 -9.03 -11.78 -10.66
C LEU A 110 -10.51 -11.73 -10.32
N ALA A 111 -11.06 -10.53 -10.26
CA ALA A 111 -12.45 -10.30 -9.94
C ALA A 111 -13.16 -9.53 -11.07
N GLU A 112 -14.47 -9.69 -11.17
CA GLU A 112 -15.29 -8.91 -12.09
C GLU A 112 -15.50 -7.51 -11.55
N GLY A 113 -15.40 -6.50 -12.43
CA GLY A 113 -15.58 -5.10 -12.10
C GLY A 113 -14.33 -4.38 -11.61
N THR A 114 -14.38 -3.06 -11.65
CA THR A 114 -13.27 -2.14 -11.24
C THR A 114 -13.70 -1.17 -10.16
N THR A 115 -14.61 -1.58 -9.31
CA THR A 115 -15.07 -0.79 -8.17
C THR A 115 -13.99 -0.62 -7.12
N SER A 116 -14.09 0.41 -6.28
CA SER A 116 -13.16 0.59 -5.14
C SER A 116 -13.11 -0.65 -4.25
N TYR A 117 -14.22 -1.37 -4.11
CA TYR A 117 -14.27 -2.63 -3.36
C TYR A 117 -13.26 -3.66 -3.89
N VAL A 118 -13.15 -3.81 -5.20
CA VAL A 118 -12.22 -4.74 -5.86
C VAL A 118 -10.77 -4.24 -5.77
N LEU A 119 -10.55 -2.98 -6.13
CA LEU A 119 -9.21 -2.42 -6.23
C LEU A 119 -8.53 -2.20 -4.88
N ASP A 120 -9.27 -1.79 -3.85
CA ASP A 120 -8.73 -1.56 -2.50
C ASP A 120 -8.27 -2.86 -1.82
N GLN A 121 -8.75 -4.01 -2.30
CA GLN A 121 -8.31 -5.33 -1.85
C GLN A 121 -7.01 -5.81 -2.53
N GLY A 122 -6.52 -5.08 -3.52
CA GLY A 122 -5.34 -5.44 -4.29
C GLY A 122 -5.60 -6.56 -5.30
N TRP A 123 -6.85 -6.71 -5.77
CA TRP A 123 -7.24 -7.65 -6.81
C TRP A 123 -7.11 -7.02 -8.19
N ALA A 124 -6.95 -7.86 -9.21
CA ALA A 124 -7.07 -7.45 -10.61
C ALA A 124 -8.56 -7.40 -10.98
N GLY A 125 -9.04 -6.21 -11.34
CA GLY A 125 -10.43 -6.01 -11.75
C GLY A 125 -10.57 -6.13 -13.26
N HIS A 126 -11.56 -6.90 -13.72
CA HIS A 126 -11.92 -7.01 -15.13
C HIS A 126 -12.89 -5.90 -15.51
N TYR A 127 -12.64 -5.25 -16.66
CA TYR A 127 -13.57 -4.27 -17.21
C TYR A 127 -14.72 -4.95 -17.92
N ASP A 128 -15.94 -4.71 -17.50
CA ASP A 128 -17.20 -5.25 -18.04
C ASP A 128 -17.42 -5.01 -19.54
N MET A 129 -16.76 -3.99 -20.10
CA MET A 129 -16.82 -3.66 -21.53
C MET A 129 -15.78 -4.43 -22.37
N THR A 130 -14.99 -5.30 -21.78
CA THR A 130 -13.98 -6.11 -22.48
C THR A 130 -14.40 -7.57 -22.58
N THR A 131 -13.71 -8.35 -23.43
CA THR A 131 -14.05 -9.77 -23.61
C THR A 131 -13.60 -10.59 -22.41
N GLN A 132 -14.41 -11.59 -22.08
CA GLN A 132 -14.06 -12.60 -21.08
C GLN A 132 -12.89 -13.50 -21.56
N PRO A 133 -12.17 -14.18 -20.65
CA PRO A 133 -11.06 -15.06 -21.01
C PRO A 133 -11.44 -16.10 -22.06
N GLY A 134 -10.61 -16.24 -23.08
CA GLY A 134 -10.86 -17.15 -24.21
C GLY A 134 -11.80 -16.60 -25.32
N GLY A 135 -12.37 -15.43 -25.13
CA GLY A 135 -13.12 -14.73 -26.15
C GLY A 135 -12.23 -14.02 -27.18
N VAL A 136 -12.78 -13.68 -28.32
CA VAL A 136 -12.08 -12.93 -29.37
C VAL A 136 -12.14 -11.45 -29.00
N GLY A 137 -10.99 -10.86 -28.69
CA GLY A 137 -10.88 -9.47 -28.31
C GLY A 137 -9.81 -9.19 -27.28
N ASN A 138 -9.92 -8.07 -26.61
CA ASN A 138 -9.01 -7.65 -25.56
C ASN A 138 -9.62 -7.97 -24.20
N PHE A 139 -8.90 -8.69 -23.39
CA PHE A 139 -9.22 -8.91 -21.98
C PHE A 139 -8.44 -7.90 -21.13
N SER A 140 -9.10 -7.03 -20.39
CA SER A 140 -8.49 -5.98 -19.58
C SER A 140 -9.11 -5.89 -18.20
#